data_3183cfc275852ff2cf6d4f35b6310add
#
_entry.id   3183cfc275852ff2cf6d4f35b6310add
#
_cell.length_a   1.000
_cell.length_b   1.000
_cell.length_c   1.000
_cell.angle_alpha   90.00
_cell.angle_beta   90.00
_cell.angle_gamma   90.00
#
_symmetry.space_group_name_H-M   'P 1'
#
loop_
_entity.id
_entity.type
_entity.pdbx_description
1 polymer ?
#
loop_
_entity_poly.entity_id
_entity_poly.type
_entity_poly.pdbx_seq_one_letter_code
_entity_poly.pdbx_strand_id
1 'polypeptide(L)'
;KQVEAAPGELVIEAAERAGSYIPRFCYHPRMEPVGMCRMCVVEIDTGRGPALQPACMIPVAPDMKVDTESEVTKKAQDGVLEFLLINHPLDCPVCDKGGECPLQDQTLSYGPGESRFVEEKRHFEKPIMISDLVALDRERCILCDRCTRFADQVAGDTVIHFQDRANQTQVNTFPDHRFASYFSGNTVQICPVGALTATPYRFKARPWDLDQVESTCTTCSVGCRTLVQSSRNEILRYQG
;
A
#
# COMPACT_ATOMS: atom_id res chain seq x y z
N LYS A 1 10.76 -10.64 -22.93
CA LYS A 1 10.35 -12.03 -22.61
C LYS A 1 8.98 -12.30 -23.25
N GLN A 2 8.75 -13.50 -23.75
CA GLN A 2 7.42 -13.95 -24.17
C GLN A 2 6.76 -14.66 -22.98
N VAL A 3 5.49 -14.35 -22.73
CA VAL A 3 4.76 -14.85 -21.56
C VAL A 3 3.40 -15.36 -22.04
N GLU A 4 3.06 -16.60 -21.70
CA GLU A 4 1.70 -17.10 -21.85
C GLU A 4 0.84 -16.62 -20.68
N ALA A 5 -0.35 -16.13 -20.98
CA ALA A 5 -1.26 -15.61 -19.96
C ALA A 5 -2.59 -16.35 -19.97
N ALA A 6 -3.20 -16.49 -18.79
CA ALA A 6 -4.54 -17.03 -18.67
C ALA A 6 -5.59 -16.01 -19.17
N PRO A 7 -6.75 -16.47 -19.69
CA PRO A 7 -7.84 -15.57 -20.06
C PRO A 7 -8.25 -14.67 -18.89
N GLY A 8 -8.22 -13.35 -19.10
CA GLY A 8 -8.58 -12.38 -18.07
C GLY A 8 -7.49 -12.02 -17.07
N GLU A 9 -6.31 -12.65 -17.15
CA GLU A 9 -5.14 -12.29 -16.33
C GLU A 9 -4.72 -10.85 -16.59
N LEU A 10 -4.40 -10.12 -15.53
CA LEU A 10 -3.97 -8.73 -15.64
C LEU A 10 -2.48 -8.63 -16.00
N VAL A 11 -2.13 -7.57 -16.73
CA VAL A 11 -0.74 -7.30 -17.11
C VAL A 11 0.20 -7.31 -15.90
N ILE A 12 -0.24 -6.76 -14.75
CA ILE A 12 0.55 -6.73 -13.53
C ILE A 12 0.86 -8.13 -12.98
N GLU A 13 -0.07 -9.07 -13.10
CA GLU A 13 0.06 -10.46 -12.64
C GLU A 13 0.98 -11.25 -13.57
N ALA A 14 0.75 -11.14 -14.88
CA ALA A 14 1.58 -11.78 -15.88
C ALA A 14 3.04 -11.29 -15.83
N ALA A 15 3.27 -9.99 -15.61
CA ALA A 15 4.60 -9.42 -15.43
C ALA A 15 5.30 -9.97 -14.18
N GLU A 16 4.60 -10.04 -13.05
CA GLU A 16 5.15 -10.58 -11.80
C GLU A 16 5.54 -12.06 -11.94
N ARG A 17 4.68 -12.85 -12.56
CA ARG A 17 4.96 -14.26 -12.86
C ARG A 17 6.15 -14.43 -13.81
N ALA A 18 6.37 -13.47 -14.73
CA ALA A 18 7.54 -13.41 -15.60
C ALA A 18 8.82 -12.91 -14.90
N GLY A 19 8.75 -12.57 -13.62
CA GLY A 19 9.84 -12.01 -12.84
C GLY A 19 10.14 -10.53 -13.15
N SER A 20 9.14 -9.78 -13.64
CA SER A 20 9.22 -8.33 -13.85
C SER A 20 8.30 -7.63 -12.85
N TYR A 21 8.87 -6.99 -11.85
CA TYR A 21 8.10 -6.25 -10.85
C TYR A 21 7.61 -4.93 -11.43
N ILE A 22 6.31 -4.66 -11.29
CA ILE A 22 5.69 -3.36 -11.61
C ILE A 22 5.34 -2.68 -10.28
N PRO A 23 5.84 -1.45 -10.02
CA PRO A 23 5.59 -0.72 -8.78
C PRO A 23 4.10 -0.40 -8.59
N ARG A 24 3.61 -0.45 -7.34
CA ARG A 24 2.18 -0.35 -7.04
C ARG A 24 1.91 0.02 -5.59
N PHE A 25 0.81 0.72 -5.34
CA PHE A 25 0.30 0.98 -3.99
C PHE A 25 -1.12 0.48 -3.79
N CYS A 26 -2.07 0.86 -4.65
CA CYS A 26 -3.48 0.49 -4.48
C CYS A 26 -3.77 -0.97 -4.81
N TYR A 27 -3.07 -1.57 -5.77
CA TYR A 27 -3.27 -2.97 -6.15
C TYR A 27 -2.88 -3.94 -5.02
N HIS A 28 -3.71 -4.94 -4.83
CA HIS A 28 -3.46 -6.07 -3.96
C HIS A 28 -4.07 -7.34 -4.58
N PRO A 29 -3.37 -8.49 -4.63
CA PRO A 29 -3.83 -9.67 -5.37
C PRO A 29 -5.10 -10.33 -4.81
N ARG A 30 -5.50 -9.98 -3.58
CA ARG A 30 -6.71 -10.51 -2.91
C ARG A 30 -7.88 -9.52 -2.88
N MET A 31 -7.81 -8.45 -3.64
CA MET A 31 -8.88 -7.44 -3.73
C MET A 31 -9.05 -7.01 -5.18
N GLU A 32 -10.25 -6.60 -5.53
CA GLU A 32 -10.53 -6.09 -6.86
C GLU A 32 -9.64 -4.88 -7.20
N PRO A 33 -9.08 -4.83 -8.42
CA PRO A 33 -8.26 -3.69 -8.83
C PRO A 33 -9.09 -2.41 -8.91
N VAL A 34 -8.51 -1.26 -8.56
CA VAL A 34 -9.19 0.04 -8.57
C VAL A 34 -8.45 1.09 -9.42
N GLY A 35 -7.18 0.86 -9.74
CA GLY A 35 -6.40 1.76 -10.60
C GLY A 35 -6.19 3.19 -10.09
N MET A 36 -6.35 3.44 -8.77
CA MET A 36 -6.34 4.80 -8.20
C MET A 36 -4.96 5.45 -8.14
N CYS A 37 -3.95 4.71 -7.66
CA CYS A 37 -2.63 5.30 -7.39
C CYS A 37 -1.82 5.62 -8.64
N ARG A 38 -2.13 4.99 -9.77
CA ARG A 38 -1.41 5.13 -11.05
C ARG A 38 0.08 4.76 -11.02
N MET A 39 0.59 4.23 -9.93
CA MET A 39 2.00 3.84 -9.83
C MET A 39 2.36 2.71 -10.79
N CYS A 40 1.41 1.83 -11.12
CA CYS A 40 1.61 0.69 -12.00
C CYS A 40 1.46 1.02 -13.50
N VAL A 41 1.57 2.29 -13.90
CA VAL A 41 1.56 2.64 -15.32
C VAL A 41 2.78 2.08 -16.02
N VAL A 42 2.53 1.47 -17.19
CA VAL A 42 3.54 0.94 -18.09
C VAL A 42 3.14 1.24 -19.51
N GLU A 43 4.06 1.17 -20.45
CA GLU A 43 3.77 1.37 -21.86
C GLU A 43 3.24 0.07 -22.46
N ILE A 44 2.03 0.12 -23.02
CA ILE A 44 1.33 -1.03 -23.60
C ILE A 44 0.98 -0.72 -25.05
N ASP A 45 1.35 -1.62 -25.96
CA ASP A 45 0.94 -1.60 -27.37
C ASP A 45 0.09 -2.82 -27.68
N THR A 46 -1.14 -2.56 -28.11
CA THR A 46 -2.12 -3.56 -28.57
C THR A 46 -2.27 -3.55 -30.10
N GLY A 47 -1.28 -3.02 -30.84
CA GLY A 47 -1.32 -2.88 -32.28
C GLY A 47 -1.82 -1.52 -32.80
N ARG A 48 -2.12 -0.58 -31.88
CA ARG A 48 -2.53 0.81 -32.19
C ARG A 48 -1.46 1.84 -31.86
N GLY A 49 -0.29 1.37 -31.51
CA GLY A 49 0.81 2.15 -30.97
C GLY A 49 0.87 2.13 -29.43
N PRO A 50 2.06 2.41 -28.88
CA PRO A 50 2.29 2.36 -27.44
C PRO A 50 1.57 3.50 -26.69
N ALA A 51 0.98 3.17 -25.53
CA ALA A 51 0.33 4.12 -24.65
C ALA A 51 0.55 3.74 -23.17
N LEU A 52 0.65 4.76 -22.31
CA LEU A 52 0.73 4.55 -20.86
C LEU A 52 -0.63 4.07 -20.32
N GLN A 53 -0.64 2.89 -19.71
CA GLN A 53 -1.83 2.29 -19.11
C GLN A 53 -1.52 1.66 -17.76
N PRO A 54 -2.49 1.66 -16.81
CA PRO A 54 -2.30 1.05 -15.49
C PRO A 54 -2.34 -0.49 -15.60
N ALA A 55 -1.21 -1.14 -15.43
CA ALA A 55 -1.07 -2.60 -15.57
C ALA A 55 -2.03 -3.41 -14.67
N CYS A 56 -2.48 -2.85 -13.55
CA CYS A 56 -3.44 -3.49 -12.66
C CYS A 56 -4.89 -3.47 -13.17
N MET A 57 -5.18 -2.79 -14.27
CA MET A 57 -6.54 -2.66 -14.83
C MET A 57 -6.68 -3.28 -16.22
N ILE A 58 -5.57 -3.61 -16.86
CA ILE A 58 -5.56 -4.07 -18.26
C ILE A 58 -5.39 -5.58 -18.30
N PRO A 59 -6.39 -6.32 -18.80
CA PRO A 59 -6.24 -7.75 -19.08
C PRO A 59 -5.28 -7.97 -20.25
N VAL A 60 -4.52 -9.05 -20.16
CA VAL A 60 -3.60 -9.44 -21.24
C VAL A 60 -4.37 -9.81 -22.51
N ALA A 61 -3.89 -9.36 -23.67
CA ALA A 61 -4.44 -9.67 -24.98
C ALA A 61 -3.38 -10.33 -25.87
N PRO A 62 -3.79 -11.10 -26.92
CA PRO A 62 -2.85 -11.66 -27.87
C PRO A 62 -1.98 -10.59 -28.52
N ASP A 63 -0.71 -10.91 -28.74
CA ASP A 63 0.29 -10.04 -29.38
C ASP A 63 0.54 -8.69 -28.70
N MET A 64 0.02 -8.51 -27.48
CA MET A 64 0.28 -7.34 -26.65
C MET A 64 1.78 -7.22 -26.33
N LYS A 65 2.31 -6.02 -26.50
CA LYS A 65 3.67 -5.69 -26.08
C LYS A 65 3.62 -4.77 -24.88
N VAL A 66 4.36 -5.12 -23.83
CA VAL A 66 4.43 -4.34 -22.59
C VAL A 66 5.88 -3.96 -22.33
N ASP A 67 6.15 -2.67 -22.19
CA ASP A 67 7.45 -2.15 -21.76
C ASP A 67 7.33 -1.52 -20.36
N THR A 68 7.96 -2.20 -19.39
CA THR A 68 7.96 -1.79 -17.98
C THR A 68 9.09 -0.82 -17.64
N GLU A 69 10.03 -0.59 -18.58
CA GLU A 69 11.25 0.18 -18.35
C GLU A 69 11.49 1.29 -19.40
N SER A 70 10.53 1.55 -20.28
CA SER A 70 10.65 2.64 -21.25
C SER A 70 10.86 3.98 -20.54
N GLU A 71 11.51 4.93 -21.20
CA GLU A 71 11.73 6.29 -20.69
C GLU A 71 10.42 6.98 -20.30
N VAL A 72 9.36 6.73 -21.07
CA VAL A 72 8.02 7.28 -20.81
C VAL A 72 7.41 6.67 -19.56
N THR A 73 7.56 5.36 -19.36
CA THR A 73 7.14 4.64 -18.15
C THR A 73 7.88 5.17 -16.92
N LYS A 74 9.20 5.24 -16.96
CA LYS A 74 10.03 5.75 -15.84
C LYS A 74 9.65 7.17 -15.45
N LYS A 75 9.50 8.07 -16.44
CA LYS A 75 9.08 9.45 -16.19
C LYS A 75 7.68 9.55 -15.59
N ALA A 76 6.76 8.68 -16.00
CA ALA A 76 5.41 8.67 -15.44
C ALA A 76 5.39 8.16 -14.00
N GLN A 77 6.12 7.10 -13.68
CA GLN A 77 6.25 6.55 -12.33
C GLN A 77 6.94 7.54 -11.38
N ASP A 78 8.01 8.20 -11.83
CA ASP A 78 8.69 9.27 -11.11
C ASP A 78 7.72 10.41 -10.78
N GLY A 79 6.94 10.90 -11.75
CA GLY A 79 5.93 11.92 -11.53
C GLY A 79 4.83 11.50 -10.56
N VAL A 80 4.39 10.25 -10.58
CA VAL A 80 3.42 9.73 -9.59
C VAL A 80 4.01 9.76 -8.19
N LEU A 81 5.26 9.34 -8.00
CA LEU A 81 5.92 9.40 -6.70
C LEU A 81 6.10 10.85 -6.23
N GLU A 82 6.47 11.76 -7.12
CA GLU A 82 6.53 13.19 -6.79
C GLU A 82 5.18 13.70 -6.25
N PHE A 83 4.06 13.37 -6.89
CA PHE A 83 2.72 13.73 -6.40
C PHE A 83 2.40 13.14 -5.03
N LEU A 84 2.78 11.89 -4.77
CA LEU A 84 2.57 11.26 -3.46
C LEU A 84 3.42 11.92 -2.37
N LEU A 85 4.63 12.38 -2.71
CA LEU A 85 5.58 12.95 -1.77
C LEU A 85 5.35 14.44 -1.47
N ILE A 86 4.70 15.19 -2.36
CA ILE A 86 4.48 16.63 -2.20
C ILE A 86 3.94 16.97 -0.80
N ASN A 87 2.92 16.29 -0.32
CA ASN A 87 2.33 16.53 1.00
C ASN A 87 2.66 15.44 2.03
N HIS A 88 3.41 14.41 1.65
CA HIS A 88 3.81 13.37 2.61
C HIS A 88 4.79 13.97 3.64
N PRO A 89 4.54 13.82 4.96
CA PRO A 89 5.38 14.45 5.98
C PRO A 89 6.76 13.79 6.06
N LEU A 90 7.76 14.54 6.49
CA LEU A 90 9.13 14.05 6.71
C LEU A 90 9.25 13.30 8.05
N ASP A 91 8.32 12.41 8.29
CA ASP A 91 8.13 11.69 9.55
C ASP A 91 8.85 10.34 9.63
N CYS A 92 9.61 9.91 8.63
CA CYS A 92 10.24 8.58 8.63
C CYS A 92 10.96 8.23 9.95
N PRO A 93 11.69 9.14 10.60
CA PRO A 93 12.34 8.85 11.87
C PRO A 93 11.37 8.53 13.02
N VAL A 94 10.15 9.06 12.96
CA VAL A 94 9.09 8.89 13.99
C VAL A 94 7.87 8.12 13.45
N CYS A 95 8.03 7.41 12.33
CA CYS A 95 6.99 6.60 11.71
C CYS A 95 7.28 5.12 11.93
N ASP A 96 6.34 4.36 12.51
CA ASP A 96 6.51 2.94 12.77
C ASP A 96 6.61 2.08 11.49
N LYS A 97 6.21 2.62 10.33
CA LYS A 97 6.39 1.95 9.05
C LYS A 97 7.80 2.15 8.45
N GLY A 98 8.62 3.01 9.06
CA GLY A 98 9.99 3.26 8.60
C GLY A 98 10.85 2.01 8.60
N GLY A 99 11.48 1.68 7.46
CA GLY A 99 12.28 0.48 7.24
C GLY A 99 11.51 -0.73 6.66
N GLU A 100 10.17 -0.65 6.58
CA GLU A 100 9.31 -1.63 5.91
C GLU A 100 8.21 -0.91 5.10
N CYS A 101 8.51 0.27 4.59
CA CYS A 101 7.55 1.16 3.95
C CYS A 101 7.64 1.07 2.42
N PRO A 102 6.62 0.51 1.73
CA PRO A 102 6.60 0.48 0.27
C PRO A 102 6.79 1.85 -0.40
N LEU A 103 6.37 2.95 0.24
CA LEU A 103 6.61 4.29 -0.31
C LEU A 103 8.10 4.65 -0.27
N GLN A 104 8.82 4.33 0.81
CA GLN A 104 10.28 4.51 0.86
C GLN A 104 10.97 3.68 -0.20
N ASP A 105 10.67 2.39 -0.27
CA ASP A 105 11.34 1.45 -1.19
C ASP A 105 11.11 1.83 -2.65
N GLN A 106 9.86 2.19 -3.00
CA GLN A 106 9.55 2.59 -4.37
C GLN A 106 10.09 3.98 -4.71
N THR A 107 10.17 4.91 -3.75
CA THR A 107 10.81 6.22 -3.98
C THR A 107 12.30 6.07 -4.27
N LEU A 108 13.00 5.19 -3.53
CA LEU A 108 14.41 4.90 -3.77
C LEU A 108 14.66 4.21 -5.12
N SER A 109 13.73 3.37 -5.58
CA SER A 109 13.91 2.57 -6.79
C SER A 109 13.41 3.25 -8.07
N TYR A 110 12.38 4.09 -7.99
CA TYR A 110 11.65 4.63 -9.15
C TYR A 110 11.40 6.14 -9.07
N GLY A 111 11.70 6.79 -7.96
CA GLY A 111 11.38 8.19 -7.72
C GLY A 111 12.54 9.15 -7.94
N PRO A 112 12.27 10.45 -7.83
CA PRO A 112 13.28 11.48 -7.93
C PRO A 112 14.25 11.41 -6.74
N GLY A 113 15.53 11.65 -7.00
CA GLY A 113 16.55 11.73 -5.96
C GLY A 113 16.42 12.96 -5.05
N GLU A 114 15.76 14.00 -5.55
CA GLU A 114 15.62 15.29 -4.87
C GLU A 114 14.18 15.81 -5.01
N SER A 115 13.70 16.51 -3.97
CA SER A 115 12.41 17.21 -4.02
C SER A 115 12.60 18.63 -4.52
N ARG A 116 11.81 19.03 -5.53
CA ARG A 116 11.71 20.42 -6.00
C ARG A 116 10.55 21.18 -5.37
N PHE A 117 9.82 20.58 -4.44
CA PHE A 117 8.71 21.20 -3.71
C PHE A 117 9.28 22.08 -2.58
N VAL A 118 9.00 23.36 -2.61
CA VAL A 118 9.51 24.37 -1.67
C VAL A 118 8.44 25.00 -0.79
N GLU A 119 7.17 24.65 -1.03
CA GLU A 119 6.03 25.16 -0.26
C GLU A 119 5.81 24.37 1.02
N GLU A 120 4.97 24.89 1.92
CA GLU A 120 4.59 24.21 3.14
C GLU A 120 3.67 23.01 2.83
N LYS A 121 3.98 21.86 3.44
CA LYS A 121 3.15 20.65 3.33
C LYS A 121 1.87 20.85 4.14
N ARG A 122 0.80 20.17 3.73
CA ARG A 122 -0.47 20.18 4.47
C ARG A 122 -0.30 19.58 5.87
N HIS A 123 -0.96 20.21 6.84
CA HIS A 123 -1.01 19.75 8.22
C HIS A 123 -2.42 19.36 8.62
N PHE A 124 -2.52 18.24 9.33
CA PHE A 124 -3.74 17.75 9.96
C PHE A 124 -3.46 17.40 11.42
N GLU A 125 -4.50 17.31 12.22
CA GLU A 125 -4.39 16.71 13.55
C GLU A 125 -3.91 15.28 13.45
N LYS A 126 -2.87 14.94 14.24
CA LYS A 126 -2.26 13.61 14.24
C LYS A 126 -1.53 13.30 15.55
N PRO A 127 -1.53 12.02 15.99
CA PRO A 127 -2.36 10.91 15.46
C PRO A 127 -3.79 11.00 15.99
N ILE A 128 -4.74 10.40 15.27
CA ILE A 128 -6.10 10.22 15.72
C ILE A 128 -6.27 8.76 16.17
N MET A 129 -6.71 8.56 17.39
CA MET A 129 -7.02 7.22 17.90
C MET A 129 -8.39 6.80 17.39
N ILE A 130 -8.43 5.93 16.38
CA ILE A 130 -9.69 5.41 15.82
C ILE A 130 -10.18 4.17 16.58
N SER A 131 -9.31 3.54 17.37
CA SER A 131 -9.64 2.52 18.35
C SER A 131 -8.49 2.40 19.37
N ASP A 132 -8.68 1.58 20.41
CA ASP A 132 -7.62 1.29 21.39
C ASP A 132 -6.39 0.60 20.75
N LEU A 133 -6.58 -0.05 19.58
CA LEU A 133 -5.55 -0.83 18.91
C LEU A 133 -4.95 -0.14 17.68
N VAL A 134 -5.64 0.83 17.08
CA VAL A 134 -5.24 1.44 15.81
C VAL A 134 -5.26 2.96 15.88
N ALA A 135 -4.13 3.56 15.52
CA ALA A 135 -3.98 4.98 15.33
C ALA A 135 -3.94 5.32 13.83
N LEU A 136 -4.59 6.42 13.46
CA LEU A 136 -4.61 6.98 12.11
C LEU A 136 -3.81 8.29 12.06
N ASP A 137 -2.87 8.36 11.14
CA ASP A 137 -2.17 9.59 10.75
C ASP A 137 -2.57 9.98 9.32
N ARG A 138 -3.38 11.01 9.20
CA ARG A 138 -3.94 11.45 7.91
C ARG A 138 -2.89 12.08 6.99
N GLU A 139 -1.87 12.71 7.54
CA GLU A 139 -0.80 13.32 6.74
C GLU A 139 0.03 12.25 6.01
N ARG A 140 0.20 11.07 6.61
CA ARG A 140 0.93 9.97 6.01
C ARG A 140 0.11 9.17 4.98
N CYS A 141 -1.20 9.38 4.95
CA CYS A 141 -2.10 8.64 4.06
C CYS A 141 -1.89 9.07 2.59
N ILE A 142 -1.65 8.08 1.72
CA ILE A 142 -1.52 8.27 0.27
C ILE A 142 -2.81 8.00 -0.50
N LEU A 143 -3.94 7.87 0.19
CA LEU A 143 -5.29 7.65 -0.38
C LEU A 143 -5.35 6.46 -1.35
N CYS A 144 -4.68 5.37 -1.02
CA CYS A 144 -4.57 4.19 -1.90
C CYS A 144 -5.77 3.24 -1.84
N ASP A 145 -6.74 3.50 -0.99
CA ASP A 145 -7.99 2.73 -0.88
C ASP A 145 -7.83 1.26 -0.41
N ARG A 146 -6.67 0.84 0.06
CA ARG A 146 -6.50 -0.55 0.53
C ARG A 146 -7.31 -0.87 1.78
N CYS A 147 -7.32 0.03 2.77
CA CYS A 147 -8.01 -0.20 4.04
C CYS A 147 -9.54 -0.20 3.89
N THR A 148 -10.09 0.70 3.07
CA THR A 148 -11.53 0.82 2.80
C THR A 148 -12.03 -0.37 2.00
N ARG A 149 -11.32 -0.76 0.92
CA ARG A 149 -11.65 -1.96 0.14
C ARG A 149 -11.47 -3.26 0.95
N PHE A 150 -10.47 -3.33 1.80
CA PHE A 150 -10.31 -4.48 2.70
C PHE A 150 -11.51 -4.60 3.64
N ALA A 151 -11.94 -3.49 4.24
CA ALA A 151 -13.09 -3.46 5.14
C ALA A 151 -14.38 -3.92 4.43
N ASP A 152 -14.58 -3.49 3.20
CA ASP A 152 -15.75 -3.82 2.37
C ASP A 152 -15.67 -5.25 1.78
N GLN A 153 -14.64 -5.54 0.98
CA GLN A 153 -14.55 -6.75 0.15
C GLN A 153 -14.12 -7.99 0.93
N VAL A 154 -13.32 -7.84 1.98
CA VAL A 154 -12.73 -8.96 2.72
C VAL A 154 -13.38 -9.13 4.09
N ALA A 155 -13.47 -8.05 4.87
CA ALA A 155 -14.05 -8.11 6.20
C ALA A 155 -15.59 -8.06 6.21
N GLY A 156 -16.21 -7.49 5.16
CA GLY A 156 -17.67 -7.29 5.10
C GLY A 156 -18.17 -6.30 6.16
N ASP A 157 -17.31 -5.40 6.63
CA ASP A 157 -17.58 -4.46 7.71
C ASP A 157 -16.95 -3.09 7.36
N THR A 158 -17.75 -2.22 6.76
CA THR A 158 -17.34 -0.92 6.19
C THR A 158 -17.19 0.18 7.24
N VAL A 159 -16.38 -0.07 8.27
CA VAL A 159 -16.14 0.88 9.40
C VAL A 159 -15.14 2.00 9.08
N ILE A 160 -14.52 1.97 7.92
CA ILE A 160 -13.57 2.97 7.44
C ILE A 160 -13.88 3.35 6.00
N HIS A 161 -13.88 4.64 5.67
CA HIS A 161 -14.32 5.12 4.36
C HIS A 161 -13.59 6.40 3.97
N PHE A 162 -13.75 6.82 2.70
CA PHE A 162 -13.36 8.14 2.26
C PHE A 162 -14.42 9.18 2.62
N GLN A 163 -13.95 10.31 3.11
CA GLN A 163 -14.75 11.51 3.36
C GLN A 163 -14.23 12.64 2.47
N ASP A 164 -15.12 13.55 2.08
CA ASP A 164 -14.83 14.68 1.22
C ASP A 164 -14.35 14.30 -0.19
N ARG A 165 -13.86 15.26 -0.95
CA ARG A 165 -13.41 15.06 -2.33
C ARG A 165 -12.25 15.97 -2.70
N ALA A 166 -11.60 15.65 -3.82
CA ALA A 166 -10.45 16.37 -4.36
C ALA A 166 -9.34 16.51 -3.32
N ASN A 167 -8.79 17.70 -3.11
CA ASN A 167 -7.70 17.93 -2.17
C ASN A 167 -8.10 17.83 -0.69
N GLN A 168 -9.41 17.78 -0.40
CA GLN A 168 -9.93 17.60 0.97
C GLN A 168 -10.20 16.14 1.31
N THR A 169 -10.06 15.22 0.34
CA THR A 169 -10.31 13.79 0.58
C THR A 169 -9.45 13.25 1.72
N GLN A 170 -10.09 12.59 2.65
CA GLN A 170 -9.46 11.95 3.81
C GLN A 170 -10.06 10.57 4.06
N VAL A 171 -9.28 9.69 4.65
CA VAL A 171 -9.79 8.45 5.24
C VAL A 171 -10.32 8.76 6.64
N ASN A 172 -11.50 8.28 6.97
CA ASN A 172 -12.16 8.51 8.25
C ASN A 172 -12.97 7.29 8.70
N THR A 173 -13.39 7.31 9.95
CA THR A 173 -14.31 6.34 10.57
C THR A 173 -15.63 7.01 10.88
N PHE A 174 -16.68 6.25 11.13
CA PHE A 174 -17.97 6.79 11.51
C PHE A 174 -17.97 7.20 12.98
N PRO A 175 -18.50 8.38 13.35
CA PRO A 175 -18.47 8.87 14.74
C PRO A 175 -19.12 7.92 15.74
N ASP A 176 -20.23 7.29 15.35
CA ASP A 176 -21.04 6.42 16.21
C ASP A 176 -20.71 4.92 16.06
N HIS A 177 -19.74 4.58 15.21
CA HIS A 177 -19.30 3.21 14.97
C HIS A 177 -17.81 3.06 15.34
N ARG A 178 -17.53 2.27 16.37
CA ARG A 178 -16.16 1.97 16.75
C ARG A 178 -15.44 1.24 15.62
N PHE A 179 -14.21 1.62 15.36
CA PHE A 179 -13.29 0.85 14.51
C PHE A 179 -12.81 -0.39 15.27
N ALA A 180 -13.73 -1.34 15.49
CA ALA A 180 -13.56 -2.49 16.36
C ALA A 180 -13.90 -3.82 15.68
N SER A 181 -13.83 -3.88 14.36
CA SER A 181 -13.95 -5.14 13.61
C SER A 181 -12.89 -6.13 14.08
N TYR A 182 -13.23 -7.42 14.11
CA TYR A 182 -12.28 -8.51 14.38
C TYR A 182 -11.05 -8.45 13.44
N PHE A 183 -11.25 -7.93 12.23
CA PHE A 183 -10.21 -7.78 11.21
C PHE A 183 -9.53 -6.42 11.20
N SER A 184 -9.82 -5.52 12.13
CA SER A 184 -9.28 -4.15 12.12
C SER A 184 -7.75 -4.10 12.15
N GLY A 185 -7.09 -5.04 12.81
CA GLY A 185 -5.62 -5.15 12.82
C GLY A 185 -4.99 -5.40 11.44
N ASN A 186 -5.73 -6.05 10.52
CA ASN A 186 -5.23 -6.31 9.18
C ASN A 186 -5.11 -5.03 8.34
N THR A 187 -5.86 -3.98 8.69
CA THR A 187 -5.76 -2.68 8.01
C THR A 187 -4.39 -2.02 8.23
N VAL A 188 -3.75 -2.28 9.37
CA VAL A 188 -2.37 -1.85 9.66
C VAL A 188 -1.38 -2.58 8.77
N GLN A 189 -1.54 -3.90 8.59
CA GLN A 189 -0.64 -4.71 7.77
C GLN A 189 -0.77 -4.35 6.29
N ILE A 190 -2.00 -4.18 5.80
CA ILE A 190 -2.26 -3.87 4.38
C ILE A 190 -1.93 -2.43 4.00
N CYS A 191 -1.86 -1.51 4.97
CA CYS A 191 -1.51 -0.12 4.73
C CYS A 191 -0.07 -0.01 4.22
N PRO A 192 0.16 0.56 3.02
CA PRO A 192 1.51 0.62 2.44
C PRO A 192 2.40 1.70 3.06
N VAL A 193 1.85 2.51 3.95
CA VAL A 193 2.54 3.62 4.62
C VAL A 193 2.21 3.64 6.12
N GLY A 194 2.80 4.55 6.88
CA GLY A 194 2.55 4.68 8.32
C GLY A 194 1.28 5.46 8.67
N ALA A 195 0.25 5.43 7.80
CA ALA A 195 -1.03 6.09 8.08
C ALA A 195 -1.85 5.33 9.12
N LEU A 196 -1.94 4.00 9.01
CA LEU A 196 -2.54 3.14 10.02
C LEU A 196 -1.43 2.39 10.75
N THR A 197 -1.37 2.54 12.07
CA THR A 197 -0.34 1.95 12.92
C THR A 197 -0.96 1.26 14.14
N ALA A 198 -0.34 0.17 14.58
CA ALA A 198 -0.79 -0.55 15.76
C ALA A 198 -0.32 0.17 17.04
N THR A 199 -1.26 0.59 17.86
CA THR A 199 -0.96 1.26 19.14
C THR A 199 -0.06 0.43 20.06
N PRO A 200 -0.26 -0.90 20.22
CA PRO A 200 0.59 -1.71 21.07
C PRO A 200 2.04 -1.83 20.61
N TYR A 201 2.27 -1.71 19.30
CA TYR A 201 3.63 -1.81 18.71
C TYR A 201 4.32 -0.44 18.59
N ARG A 202 3.56 0.66 18.66
CA ARG A 202 4.04 2.00 18.37
C ARG A 202 5.31 2.33 19.15
N PHE A 203 6.38 2.72 18.42
CA PHE A 203 7.71 3.10 18.91
C PHE A 203 8.46 2.02 19.72
N LYS A 204 8.09 0.74 19.59
CA LYS A 204 8.74 -0.36 20.33
C LYS A 204 10.04 -0.84 19.70
N ALA A 205 10.05 -1.01 18.37
CA ALA A 205 11.21 -1.51 17.63
C ALA A 205 11.18 -1.06 16.17
N ARG A 206 12.32 -1.21 15.50
CA ARG A 206 12.44 -1.10 14.05
C ARG A 206 12.47 -2.50 13.42
N PRO A 207 12.11 -2.66 12.11
CA PRO A 207 12.10 -3.97 11.46
C PRO A 207 13.42 -4.73 11.55
N TRP A 208 14.55 -4.03 11.50
CA TRP A 208 15.88 -4.63 11.62
C TRP A 208 16.28 -5.02 13.05
N ASP A 209 15.54 -4.58 14.06
CA ASP A 209 15.74 -4.96 15.45
C ASP A 209 14.89 -6.18 15.87
N LEU A 210 14.11 -6.74 14.93
CA LEU A 210 13.17 -7.81 15.19
C LEU A 210 13.74 -9.16 14.81
N ASP A 211 13.75 -10.09 15.76
CA ASP A 211 13.85 -11.51 15.49
C ASP A 211 12.48 -12.01 15.00
N GLN A 212 12.49 -12.91 14.00
CA GLN A 212 11.28 -13.42 13.36
C GLN A 212 11.24 -14.93 13.41
N VAL A 213 10.11 -15.47 13.87
CA VAL A 213 9.87 -16.92 13.93
C VAL A 213 8.52 -17.24 13.29
N GLU A 214 8.53 -18.17 12.33
CA GLU A 214 7.29 -18.70 11.77
C GLU A 214 6.57 -19.56 12.81
N SER A 215 5.26 -19.35 12.93
CA SER A 215 4.42 -20.03 13.90
C SER A 215 3.00 -20.19 13.36
N THR A 216 2.13 -20.75 14.18
CA THR A 216 0.72 -20.96 13.89
C THR A 216 -0.13 -20.20 14.89
N CYS A 217 -1.15 -19.50 14.41
CA CYS A 217 -2.14 -18.86 15.27
C CYS A 217 -2.89 -19.92 16.10
N THR A 218 -3.02 -19.69 17.40
CA THR A 218 -3.69 -20.60 18.34
C THR A 218 -5.06 -20.10 18.80
N THR A 219 -5.55 -19.00 18.24
CA THR A 219 -6.81 -18.36 18.66
C THR A 219 -8.04 -19.19 18.29
N CYS A 220 -8.02 -19.89 17.16
CA CYS A 220 -9.11 -20.76 16.71
C CYS A 220 -8.56 -21.99 15.97
N SER A 221 -9.45 -22.92 15.59
CA SER A 221 -9.08 -24.19 14.93
C SER A 221 -8.53 -24.06 13.51
N VAL A 222 -8.61 -22.90 12.89
CA VAL A 222 -8.09 -22.68 11.53
C VAL A 222 -6.56 -22.80 11.47
N GLY A 223 -5.86 -22.38 12.54
CA GLY A 223 -4.41 -22.52 12.62
C GLY A 223 -3.66 -21.72 11.55
N CYS A 224 -4.07 -20.48 11.28
CA CYS A 224 -3.43 -19.63 10.28
C CYS A 224 -1.92 -19.49 10.53
N ARG A 225 -1.13 -19.52 9.45
CA ARG A 225 0.30 -19.22 9.54
C ARG A 225 0.50 -17.81 10.07
N THR A 226 1.39 -17.65 11.01
CA THR A 226 1.76 -16.35 11.58
C THR A 226 3.27 -16.19 11.66
N LEU A 227 3.71 -14.95 11.59
CA LEU A 227 5.08 -14.57 11.87
C LEU A 227 5.10 -13.85 13.22
N VAL A 228 5.74 -14.48 14.20
CA VAL A 228 5.94 -13.89 15.54
C VAL A 228 7.21 -13.05 15.49
N GLN A 229 7.10 -11.79 15.90
CA GLN A 229 8.23 -10.87 15.91
C GLN A 229 8.53 -10.40 17.32
N SER A 230 9.80 -10.54 17.73
CA SER A 230 10.27 -10.21 19.08
C SER A 230 11.52 -9.34 19.03
N SER A 231 11.76 -8.62 20.10
CA SER A 231 13.01 -7.90 20.36
C SER A 231 13.28 -7.91 21.84
N ARG A 232 14.54 -8.04 22.25
CA ARG A 232 14.98 -8.03 23.66
C ARG A 232 14.18 -8.98 24.55
N ASN A 233 13.87 -10.17 24.02
CA ASN A 233 13.11 -11.23 24.70
C ASN A 233 11.63 -10.87 25.02
N GLU A 234 11.05 -9.89 24.29
CA GLU A 234 9.64 -9.53 24.37
C GLU A 234 9.00 -9.72 22.99
N ILE A 235 7.83 -10.38 22.93
CA ILE A 235 7.02 -10.47 21.69
C ILE A 235 6.33 -9.12 21.48
N LEU A 236 6.60 -8.51 20.32
CA LEU A 236 6.12 -7.16 20.03
C LEU A 236 4.95 -7.14 19.05
N ARG A 237 4.92 -8.04 18.06
CA ARG A 237 3.81 -8.14 17.11
C ARG A 237 3.70 -9.50 16.44
N TYR A 238 2.52 -9.75 15.89
CA TYR A 238 2.21 -10.87 15.02
C TYR A 238 1.83 -10.35 13.63
N GLN A 239 2.30 -11.05 12.59
CA GLN A 239 1.88 -10.80 11.21
C GLN A 239 1.34 -12.09 10.61
N GLY A 240 0.37 -11.97 9.68
CA GLY A 240 -0.23 -13.09 8.95
C GLY A 240 0.27 -13.21 7.51
#